data_79a32c274ce248d457bde910906199e1
#
_entry.id   79a32c274ce248d457bde910906199e1
#
_cell.length_a   1.000
_cell.length_b   1.000
_cell.length_c   1.000
_cell.angle_alpha   90.00
_cell.angle_beta   90.00
_cell.angle_gamma   90.00
#
_symmetry.space_group_name_H-M   'P 1'
#
loop_
_entity.id
_entity.type
_entity.pdbx_description
1 polymer ?
#
loop_
_entity_poly.entity_id
_entity_poly.type
_entity_poly.pdbx_seq_one_letter_code
_entity_poly.pdbx_strand_id
1 'polypeptide(L)'
;MATEKSTNRRGVAVVAALMLGAFAFNTTENLPIGILELMADDLDRSLSAIGLLVSGYGLTVALVSVPIAKLTRSVPRRLVLCALLAALLLASVVSALVSSYWVLMAARLVTAVAQALFWAVMGPVAVGLFPPQVRGRVIGALSVGGSAALVLGVPGGTWLGQHTSWQVPFLVVGALAVPSFLVIATALPTSRPEEGHAAHGVRPDKRRFVVVLSVTALTVTGVFTGYTYISRFLVDESGFSESSVSTLLLLLGVTGIVGVTVYGRLLDRFPRATLTLPVATQAAALLGLYAAGGSRAVATVMIVFLGASLGPIFMATQSQVMYVAPGRTETAIAANSAAYNSGVAAGALAGGLLLPLLGVRGTFLVGGLMTLAALGLLLEEHLPGRGERRPGAPAAAPAPEDAGARP
;
A
#
# COMPACT_ATOMS: atom_id res chain seq x y z
N MET A 1 -22.64 -12.15 30.98
CA MET A 1 -22.50 -13.12 29.87
C MET A 1 -23.34 -12.77 28.64
N ALA A 2 -24.62 -12.47 28.67
CA ALA A 2 -25.41 -12.16 27.45
C ALA A 2 -24.99 -10.81 26.81
N THR A 3 -24.82 -9.76 27.61
CA THR A 3 -24.35 -8.43 27.16
C THR A 3 -22.93 -8.46 26.58
N GLU A 4 -22.01 -9.22 27.17
CA GLU A 4 -20.63 -9.35 26.73
C GLU A 4 -20.50 -10.12 25.39
N LYS A 5 -21.30 -11.17 25.21
CA LYS A 5 -21.41 -11.90 23.93
C LYS A 5 -22.02 -11.02 22.81
N SER A 6 -22.96 -10.13 23.13
CA SER A 6 -23.59 -9.23 22.15
C SER A 6 -22.61 -8.11 21.73
N THR A 7 -21.83 -7.58 22.66
CA THR A 7 -20.79 -6.56 22.40
C THR A 7 -19.69 -7.13 21.51
N ASN A 8 -19.24 -8.37 21.78
CA ASN A 8 -18.22 -9.03 20.95
C ASN A 8 -18.71 -9.30 19.52
N ARG A 9 -19.97 -9.72 19.33
CA ARG A 9 -20.57 -9.93 17.99
C ARG A 9 -20.67 -8.63 17.19
N ARG A 10 -21.04 -7.52 17.82
CA ARG A 10 -21.08 -6.20 17.18
C ARG A 10 -19.69 -5.74 16.76
N GLY A 11 -18.68 -5.88 17.62
CA GLY A 11 -17.30 -5.56 17.31
C GLY A 11 -16.77 -6.35 16.11
N VAL A 12 -17.03 -7.66 16.06
CA VAL A 12 -16.64 -8.52 14.93
C VAL A 12 -17.34 -8.09 13.64
N ALA A 13 -18.63 -7.76 13.68
CA ALA A 13 -19.35 -7.27 12.51
C ALA A 13 -18.78 -5.95 11.98
N VAL A 14 -18.43 -5.02 12.87
CA VAL A 14 -17.77 -3.75 12.49
C VAL A 14 -16.41 -4.01 11.84
N VAL A 15 -15.58 -4.90 12.39
CA VAL A 15 -14.29 -5.25 11.77
C VAL A 15 -14.50 -5.88 10.40
N ALA A 16 -15.44 -6.79 10.24
CA ALA A 16 -15.76 -7.38 8.94
C ALA A 16 -16.21 -6.32 7.92
N ALA A 17 -17.04 -5.36 8.35
CA ALA A 17 -17.45 -4.24 7.50
C ALA A 17 -16.28 -3.34 7.12
N LEU A 18 -15.35 -3.05 8.04
CA LEU A 18 -14.14 -2.28 7.75
C LEU A 18 -13.19 -3.04 6.81
N MET A 19 -13.07 -4.36 6.95
CA MET A 19 -12.32 -5.21 6.01
C MET A 19 -12.91 -5.14 4.60
N LEU A 20 -14.24 -5.23 4.48
CA LEU A 20 -14.93 -5.12 3.21
C LEU A 20 -14.78 -3.71 2.60
N GLY A 21 -14.85 -2.67 3.42
CA GLY A 21 -14.55 -1.30 2.99
C GLY A 21 -13.11 -1.14 2.49
N ALA A 22 -12.13 -1.70 3.21
CA ALA A 22 -10.72 -1.69 2.80
C ALA A 22 -10.51 -2.43 1.48
N PHE A 23 -11.16 -3.59 1.32
CA PHE A 23 -11.20 -4.34 0.06
C PHE A 23 -11.76 -3.48 -1.09
N ALA A 24 -12.90 -2.84 -0.88
CA ALA A 24 -13.57 -2.03 -1.90
C ALA A 24 -12.71 -0.81 -2.31
N PHE A 25 -12.16 -0.06 -1.35
CA PHE A 25 -11.29 1.08 -1.64
C PHE A 25 -10.04 0.67 -2.42
N ASN A 26 -9.32 -0.35 -1.96
CA ASN A 26 -8.10 -0.80 -2.64
C ASN A 26 -8.38 -1.41 -4.00
N THR A 27 -9.51 -2.11 -4.17
CA THR A 27 -9.93 -2.61 -5.49
C THR A 27 -10.18 -1.43 -6.43
N THR A 28 -10.98 -0.44 -6.02
CA THR A 28 -11.27 0.75 -6.85
C THR A 28 -9.99 1.50 -7.21
N GLU A 29 -9.05 1.65 -6.30
CA GLU A 29 -7.76 2.31 -6.53
C GLU A 29 -7.00 1.67 -7.69
N ASN A 30 -6.86 0.34 -7.67
CA ASN A 30 -6.01 -0.41 -8.59
C ASN A 30 -6.74 -0.94 -9.83
N LEU A 31 -8.07 -0.90 -9.85
CA LEU A 31 -8.89 -1.43 -10.93
C LEU A 31 -8.51 -0.91 -12.33
N PRO A 32 -8.22 0.39 -12.54
CA PRO A 32 -7.84 0.89 -13.86
C PRO A 32 -6.59 0.23 -14.45
N ILE A 33 -5.71 -0.34 -13.63
CA ILE A 33 -4.50 -1.04 -14.09
C ILE A 33 -4.87 -2.30 -14.89
N GLY A 34 -5.90 -3.03 -14.43
CA GLY A 34 -6.35 -4.27 -15.06
C GLY A 34 -7.22 -4.07 -16.29
N ILE A 35 -7.94 -2.93 -16.38
CA ILE A 35 -8.89 -2.61 -17.46
C ILE A 35 -8.47 -1.37 -18.25
N LEU A 36 -7.17 -1.05 -18.26
CA LEU A 36 -6.60 0.18 -18.78
C LEU A 36 -6.93 0.38 -20.26
N GLU A 37 -6.79 -0.66 -21.08
CA GLU A 37 -7.07 -0.63 -22.53
C GLU A 37 -8.56 -0.44 -22.80
N LEU A 38 -9.42 -1.20 -22.11
CA LEU A 38 -10.88 -1.07 -22.25
C LEU A 38 -11.36 0.36 -21.95
N MET A 39 -10.73 1.01 -20.96
CA MET A 39 -11.05 2.41 -20.62
C MET A 39 -10.51 3.37 -21.68
N ALA A 40 -9.32 3.12 -22.23
CA ALA A 40 -8.69 3.97 -23.23
C ALA A 40 -9.52 3.98 -24.53
N ASP A 41 -9.94 2.82 -24.97
CA ASP A 41 -10.73 2.64 -26.20
C ASP A 41 -12.12 3.27 -26.08
N ASP A 42 -12.85 2.99 -24.98
CA ASP A 42 -14.22 3.49 -24.80
C ASP A 42 -14.28 5.01 -24.55
N LEU A 43 -13.27 5.58 -23.88
CA LEU A 43 -13.20 7.01 -23.58
C LEU A 43 -12.50 7.82 -24.67
N ASP A 44 -12.00 7.18 -25.73
CA ASP A 44 -11.17 7.79 -26.79
C ASP A 44 -10.02 8.61 -26.21
N ARG A 45 -9.20 7.95 -25.37
CA ARG A 45 -8.06 8.55 -24.66
C ARG A 45 -6.81 7.70 -24.78
N SER A 46 -5.65 8.35 -24.74
CA SER A 46 -4.37 7.64 -24.71
C SER A 46 -4.21 6.83 -23.42
N LEU A 47 -3.43 5.75 -23.47
CA LEU A 47 -3.07 4.96 -22.28
C LEU A 47 -2.43 5.82 -21.19
N SER A 48 -1.63 6.82 -21.59
CA SER A 48 -1.03 7.79 -20.65
C SER A 48 -2.11 8.62 -19.95
N ALA A 49 -3.18 9.03 -20.65
CA ALA A 49 -4.29 9.75 -20.03
C ALA A 49 -5.05 8.86 -19.03
N ILE A 50 -5.25 7.58 -19.32
CA ILE A 50 -5.82 6.64 -18.34
C ILE A 50 -4.88 6.44 -17.15
N GLY A 51 -3.56 6.36 -17.40
CA GLY A 51 -2.55 6.34 -16.32
C GLY A 51 -2.62 7.54 -15.38
N LEU A 52 -3.03 8.73 -15.85
CA LEU A 52 -3.28 9.90 -15.00
C LEU A 52 -4.41 9.71 -13.99
N LEU A 53 -5.36 8.79 -14.25
CA LEU A 53 -6.39 8.43 -13.25
C LEU A 53 -5.76 7.77 -12.03
N VAL A 54 -4.67 6.99 -12.21
CA VAL A 54 -3.90 6.37 -11.13
C VAL A 54 -3.02 7.41 -10.44
N SER A 55 -2.30 8.23 -11.21
CA SER A 55 -1.44 9.29 -10.68
C SER A 55 -2.22 10.33 -9.87
N GLY A 56 -3.34 10.81 -10.42
CA GLY A 56 -4.20 11.79 -9.76
C GLY A 56 -4.79 11.25 -8.46
N TYR A 57 -5.15 9.97 -8.45
CA TYR A 57 -5.64 9.29 -7.25
C TYR A 57 -4.55 9.26 -6.17
N GLY A 58 -3.38 8.70 -6.47
CA GLY A 58 -2.27 8.59 -5.51
C GLY A 58 -1.79 9.95 -5.00
N LEU A 59 -1.68 10.95 -5.88
CA LEU A 59 -1.31 12.31 -5.50
C LEU A 59 -2.35 12.93 -4.55
N THR A 60 -3.63 12.74 -4.82
CA THR A 60 -4.71 13.22 -3.95
C THR A 60 -4.60 12.58 -2.57
N VAL A 61 -4.45 11.25 -2.49
CA VAL A 61 -4.25 10.55 -1.21
C VAL A 61 -3.05 11.12 -0.48
N ALA A 62 -1.89 11.28 -1.15
CA ALA A 62 -0.67 11.79 -0.55
C ALA A 62 -0.85 13.20 0.06
N LEU A 63 -1.50 14.10 -0.67
CA LEU A 63 -1.68 15.51 -0.27
C LEU A 63 -2.72 15.70 0.83
N VAL A 64 -3.84 14.93 0.78
CA VAL A 64 -4.98 15.20 1.66
C VAL A 64 -4.99 14.38 2.94
N SER A 65 -4.24 13.25 3.02
CA SER A 65 -4.29 12.33 4.17
C SER A 65 -4.08 13.02 5.51
N VAL A 66 -3.04 13.85 5.65
CA VAL A 66 -2.73 14.53 6.91
C VAL A 66 -3.70 15.69 7.19
N PRO A 67 -3.99 16.60 6.24
CA PRO A 67 -4.95 17.68 6.46
C PRO A 67 -6.34 17.18 6.84
N ILE A 68 -6.90 16.23 6.10
CA ILE A 68 -8.26 15.74 6.31
C ILE A 68 -8.41 14.99 7.65
N ALA A 69 -7.39 14.23 8.05
CA ALA A 69 -7.36 13.58 9.34
C ALA A 69 -7.38 14.58 10.50
N LYS A 70 -6.71 15.74 10.34
CA LYS A 70 -6.73 16.84 11.33
C LYS A 70 -8.10 17.51 11.38
N LEU A 71 -8.69 17.84 10.23
CA LEU A 71 -9.97 18.54 10.13
C LEU A 71 -11.13 17.73 10.72
N THR A 72 -11.07 16.40 10.62
CA THR A 72 -12.16 15.50 11.06
C THR A 72 -12.00 14.97 12.48
N ARG A 73 -11.01 15.45 13.25
CA ARG A 73 -10.72 14.95 14.63
C ARG A 73 -11.90 15.07 15.59
N SER A 74 -12.68 16.15 15.48
CA SER A 74 -13.84 16.41 16.33
C SER A 74 -15.10 15.69 15.89
N VAL A 75 -15.12 15.10 14.68
CA VAL A 75 -16.31 14.46 14.12
C VAL A 75 -16.44 13.02 14.66
N PRO A 76 -17.64 12.60 15.10
CA PRO A 76 -17.88 11.22 15.53
C PRO A 76 -17.48 10.20 14.45
N ARG A 77 -16.69 9.19 14.80
CA ARG A 77 -16.10 8.25 13.85
C ARG A 77 -17.12 7.46 13.04
N ARG A 78 -18.29 7.20 13.63
CA ARG A 78 -19.42 6.60 12.92
C ARG A 78 -19.86 7.45 11.73
N LEU A 79 -20.06 8.76 11.94
CA LEU A 79 -20.48 9.67 10.86
C LEU A 79 -19.41 9.78 9.77
N VAL A 80 -18.13 9.88 10.18
CA VAL A 80 -17.01 9.91 9.23
C VAL A 80 -17.04 8.66 8.36
N LEU A 81 -17.01 7.46 8.95
CA LEU A 81 -16.97 6.21 8.18
C LEU A 81 -18.21 6.03 7.29
N CYS A 82 -19.40 6.39 7.77
CA CYS A 82 -20.60 6.39 6.93
C CYS A 82 -20.48 7.33 5.74
N ALA A 83 -19.99 8.57 5.95
CA ALA A 83 -19.79 9.52 4.86
C ALA A 83 -18.77 9.03 3.82
N LEU A 84 -17.67 8.38 4.27
CA LEU A 84 -16.65 7.84 3.37
C LEU A 84 -17.16 6.67 2.53
N LEU A 85 -17.95 5.76 3.13
CA LEU A 85 -18.56 4.64 2.42
C LEU A 85 -19.66 5.10 1.46
N ALA A 86 -20.42 6.14 1.84
CA ALA A 86 -21.38 6.78 0.96
C ALA A 86 -20.68 7.47 -0.22
N ALA A 87 -19.57 8.18 0.02
CA ALA A 87 -18.77 8.79 -1.03
C ALA A 87 -18.19 7.74 -2.00
N LEU A 88 -17.69 6.60 -1.49
CA LEU A 88 -17.25 5.48 -2.32
C LEU A 88 -18.40 4.96 -3.20
N LEU A 89 -19.58 4.70 -2.62
CA LEU A 89 -20.74 4.23 -3.36
C LEU A 89 -21.14 5.22 -4.46
N LEU A 90 -21.32 6.49 -4.11
CA LEU A 90 -21.75 7.52 -5.07
C LEU A 90 -20.73 7.72 -6.18
N ALA A 91 -19.44 7.82 -5.85
CA ALA A 91 -18.37 7.96 -6.83
C ALA A 91 -18.27 6.73 -7.74
N SER A 92 -18.50 5.52 -7.22
CA SER A 92 -18.52 4.29 -8.00
C SER A 92 -19.70 4.25 -8.98
N VAL A 93 -20.89 4.68 -8.52
CA VAL A 93 -22.06 4.81 -9.40
C VAL A 93 -21.82 5.86 -10.49
N VAL A 94 -21.27 7.02 -10.13
CA VAL A 94 -20.87 8.03 -11.11
C VAL A 94 -19.88 7.45 -12.12
N SER A 95 -18.83 6.77 -11.67
CA SER A 95 -17.82 6.15 -12.53
C SER A 95 -18.41 5.13 -13.51
N ALA A 96 -19.49 4.47 -13.11
CA ALA A 96 -20.15 3.47 -13.94
C ALA A 96 -21.16 4.05 -14.96
N LEU A 97 -21.67 5.24 -14.71
CA LEU A 97 -22.71 5.86 -15.55
C LEU A 97 -22.17 6.89 -16.53
N VAL A 98 -20.88 7.28 -16.41
CA VAL A 98 -20.33 8.35 -17.23
C VAL A 98 -19.48 7.82 -18.37
N SER A 99 -19.54 8.54 -19.50
CA SER A 99 -18.68 8.39 -20.68
C SER A 99 -17.62 9.52 -20.78
N SER A 100 -17.57 10.43 -19.81
CA SER A 100 -16.63 11.55 -19.78
C SER A 100 -15.42 11.26 -18.91
N TYR A 101 -14.23 11.30 -19.51
CA TYR A 101 -12.95 11.17 -18.79
C TYR A 101 -12.83 12.12 -17.59
N TRP A 102 -13.23 13.39 -17.75
CA TRP A 102 -13.09 14.38 -16.67
C TRP A 102 -14.04 14.15 -15.51
N VAL A 103 -15.26 13.67 -15.78
CA VAL A 103 -16.20 13.29 -14.70
C VAL A 103 -15.71 12.05 -13.99
N LEU A 104 -15.16 11.07 -14.71
CA LEU A 104 -14.51 9.92 -14.13
C LEU A 104 -13.32 10.32 -13.25
N MET A 105 -12.46 11.23 -13.72
CA MET A 105 -11.35 11.78 -12.93
C MET A 105 -11.87 12.41 -11.63
N ALA A 106 -12.89 13.27 -11.70
CA ALA A 106 -13.48 13.90 -10.52
C ALA A 106 -14.01 12.86 -9.51
N ALA A 107 -14.73 11.84 -9.98
CA ALA A 107 -15.22 10.74 -9.14
C ALA A 107 -14.08 9.98 -8.46
N ARG A 108 -12.98 9.73 -9.19
CA ARG A 108 -11.78 9.09 -8.63
C ARG A 108 -11.09 9.95 -7.59
N LEU A 109 -11.00 11.28 -7.78
CA LEU A 109 -10.44 12.19 -6.78
C LEU A 109 -11.30 12.21 -5.50
N VAL A 110 -12.63 12.19 -5.62
CA VAL A 110 -13.53 12.06 -4.47
C VAL A 110 -13.28 10.74 -3.72
N THR A 111 -13.15 9.63 -4.46
CA THR A 111 -12.82 8.32 -3.86
C THR A 111 -11.46 8.35 -3.18
N ALA A 112 -10.45 8.99 -3.76
CA ALA A 112 -9.12 9.13 -3.18
C ALA A 112 -9.13 9.89 -1.85
N VAL A 113 -9.88 11.02 -1.79
CA VAL A 113 -10.08 11.77 -0.53
C VAL A 113 -10.75 10.90 0.53
N ALA A 114 -11.79 10.15 0.14
CA ALA A 114 -12.49 9.24 1.05
C ALA A 114 -11.57 8.12 1.54
N GLN A 115 -10.79 7.51 0.67
CA GLN A 115 -9.83 6.46 1.02
C GLN A 115 -8.75 6.96 1.97
N ALA A 116 -8.17 8.13 1.71
CA ALA A 116 -7.14 8.73 2.56
C ALA A 116 -7.59 8.81 4.03
N LEU A 117 -8.82 9.27 4.26
CA LEU A 117 -9.39 9.36 5.61
C LEU A 117 -9.83 8.00 6.14
N PHE A 118 -10.33 7.11 5.29
CA PHE A 118 -10.74 5.76 5.68
C PHE A 118 -9.58 5.00 6.33
N TRP A 119 -8.41 4.97 5.70
CA TRP A 119 -7.20 4.35 6.26
C TRP A 119 -6.75 4.96 7.58
N ALA A 120 -6.86 6.29 7.73
CA ALA A 120 -6.50 6.97 8.97
C ALA A 120 -7.43 6.62 10.16
N VAL A 121 -8.70 6.33 9.86
CA VAL A 121 -9.76 6.17 10.88
C VAL A 121 -10.03 4.70 11.22
N MET A 122 -9.96 3.80 10.23
CA MET A 122 -10.43 2.41 10.42
C MET A 122 -9.64 1.64 11.48
N GLY A 123 -8.32 1.80 11.51
CA GLY A 123 -7.45 1.09 12.46
C GLY A 123 -7.75 1.45 13.92
N PRO A 124 -7.67 2.74 14.32
CA PRO A 124 -8.04 3.18 15.66
C PRO A 124 -9.45 2.79 16.09
N VAL A 125 -10.43 2.90 15.18
CA VAL A 125 -11.82 2.50 15.47
C VAL A 125 -11.92 1.01 15.74
N ALA A 126 -11.34 0.18 14.87
CA ALA A 126 -11.40 -1.27 15.04
C ALA A 126 -10.71 -1.73 16.33
N VAL A 127 -9.52 -1.20 16.62
CA VAL A 127 -8.73 -1.52 17.82
C VAL A 127 -9.45 -1.08 19.10
N GLY A 128 -10.15 0.08 19.06
CA GLY A 128 -10.92 0.59 20.20
C GLY A 128 -12.11 -0.27 20.63
N LEU A 129 -12.57 -1.18 19.76
CA LEU A 129 -13.68 -2.10 20.07
C LEU A 129 -13.24 -3.37 20.82
N PHE A 130 -11.94 -3.60 20.97
CA PHE A 130 -11.41 -4.84 21.52
C PHE A 130 -10.36 -4.62 22.62
N PRO A 131 -10.25 -5.57 23.57
CA PRO A 131 -9.25 -5.50 24.62
C PRO A 131 -7.81 -5.57 24.04
N PRO A 132 -6.80 -5.04 24.76
CA PRO A 132 -5.43 -4.94 24.28
C PRO A 132 -4.81 -6.23 23.73
N GLN A 133 -5.17 -7.38 24.33
CA GLN A 133 -4.61 -8.70 24.00
C GLN A 133 -4.90 -9.18 22.58
N VAL A 134 -5.97 -8.70 21.94
CA VAL A 134 -6.40 -9.12 20.59
C VAL A 134 -6.21 -8.04 19.51
N ARG A 135 -5.73 -6.86 19.88
CA ARG A 135 -5.56 -5.71 18.97
C ARG A 135 -4.69 -6.04 17.75
N GLY A 136 -3.62 -6.81 17.94
CA GLY A 136 -2.77 -7.25 16.82
C GLY A 136 -3.53 -8.12 15.82
N ARG A 137 -4.42 -9.01 16.28
CA ARG A 137 -5.27 -9.83 15.41
C ARG A 137 -6.28 -8.99 14.63
N VAL A 138 -6.81 -7.93 15.25
CA VAL A 138 -7.74 -7.00 14.60
C VAL A 138 -7.03 -6.24 13.48
N ILE A 139 -5.83 -5.71 13.73
CA ILE A 139 -5.02 -5.06 12.69
C ILE A 139 -4.67 -6.03 11.55
N GLY A 140 -4.28 -7.26 11.90
CA GLY A 140 -4.03 -8.31 10.90
C GLY A 140 -5.24 -8.60 10.03
N ALA A 141 -6.45 -8.69 10.61
CA ALA A 141 -7.69 -8.88 9.87
C ALA A 141 -7.95 -7.72 8.89
N LEU A 142 -7.81 -6.46 9.33
CA LEU A 142 -7.96 -5.30 8.45
C LEU A 142 -6.96 -5.33 7.27
N SER A 143 -5.72 -5.74 7.53
CA SER A 143 -4.70 -5.89 6.49
C SER A 143 -5.06 -6.96 5.47
N VAL A 144 -5.68 -8.07 5.91
CA VAL A 144 -6.20 -9.11 5.00
C VAL A 144 -7.27 -8.54 4.08
N GLY A 145 -8.19 -7.70 4.59
CA GLY A 145 -9.20 -7.03 3.76
C GLY A 145 -8.57 -6.20 2.64
N GLY A 146 -7.59 -5.35 2.99
CA GLY A 146 -6.87 -4.54 2.00
C GLY A 146 -6.06 -5.37 0.99
N SER A 147 -5.35 -6.42 1.44
CA SER A 147 -4.54 -7.28 0.56
C SER A 147 -5.39 -8.15 -0.36
N ALA A 148 -6.58 -8.58 0.08
CA ALA A 148 -7.51 -9.35 -0.73
C ALA A 148 -7.93 -8.59 -2.00
N ALA A 149 -7.88 -7.26 -2.00
CA ALA A 149 -8.17 -6.44 -3.16
C ALA A 149 -7.24 -6.74 -4.34
N LEU A 150 -5.94 -6.89 -4.09
CA LEU A 150 -4.95 -7.20 -5.12
C LEU A 150 -5.08 -8.64 -5.64
N VAL A 151 -5.53 -9.57 -4.78
CA VAL A 151 -5.62 -10.99 -5.11
C VAL A 151 -6.93 -11.35 -5.77
N LEU A 152 -8.04 -10.76 -5.33
CA LEU A 152 -9.40 -11.08 -5.79
C LEU A 152 -10.08 -9.89 -6.48
N GLY A 153 -9.91 -8.69 -5.92
CA GLY A 153 -10.62 -7.50 -6.38
C GLY A 153 -10.16 -7.06 -7.77
N VAL A 154 -8.86 -6.86 -7.95
CA VAL A 154 -8.31 -6.40 -9.23
C VAL A 154 -8.44 -7.49 -10.31
N PRO A 155 -8.02 -8.75 -10.11
CA PRO A 155 -8.22 -9.79 -11.11
C PRO A 155 -9.68 -10.06 -11.43
N GLY A 156 -10.54 -10.14 -10.40
CA GLY A 156 -11.98 -10.35 -10.58
C GLY A 156 -12.65 -9.17 -11.30
N GLY A 157 -12.27 -7.94 -10.97
CA GLY A 157 -12.72 -6.73 -11.65
C GLY A 157 -12.23 -6.67 -13.11
N THR A 158 -10.98 -7.06 -13.36
CA THR A 158 -10.43 -7.16 -14.72
C THR A 158 -11.21 -8.18 -15.54
N TRP A 159 -11.40 -9.38 -15.01
CA TRP A 159 -12.18 -10.43 -15.67
C TRP A 159 -13.61 -9.96 -15.96
N LEU A 160 -14.26 -9.34 -14.97
CA LEU A 160 -15.63 -8.84 -15.14
C LEU A 160 -15.69 -7.73 -16.21
N GLY A 161 -14.73 -6.80 -16.22
CA GLY A 161 -14.63 -5.74 -17.23
C GLY A 161 -14.44 -6.29 -18.63
N GLN A 162 -13.61 -7.31 -18.79
CA GLN A 162 -13.35 -7.98 -20.08
C GLN A 162 -14.58 -8.74 -20.64
N HIS A 163 -15.48 -9.24 -19.77
CA HIS A 163 -16.64 -10.02 -20.18
C HIS A 163 -17.93 -9.20 -20.24
N THR A 164 -17.90 -7.96 -19.79
CA THR A 164 -19.07 -7.06 -19.76
C THR A 164 -18.72 -5.68 -20.33
N SER A 165 -18.39 -4.75 -19.45
CA SER A 165 -17.83 -3.43 -19.76
C SER A 165 -16.98 -2.94 -18.60
N TRP A 166 -16.07 -2.00 -18.82
CA TRP A 166 -15.17 -1.45 -17.79
C TRP A 166 -15.92 -0.75 -16.64
N GLN A 167 -17.16 -0.34 -16.86
CA GLN A 167 -18.03 0.33 -15.90
C GLN A 167 -18.54 -0.64 -14.82
N VAL A 168 -18.85 -1.89 -15.19
CA VAL A 168 -19.51 -2.87 -14.33
C VAL A 168 -18.68 -3.19 -13.06
N PRO A 169 -17.37 -3.38 -13.12
CA PRO A 169 -16.53 -3.53 -11.94
C PRO A 169 -16.67 -2.41 -10.91
N PHE A 170 -16.81 -1.15 -11.35
CA PHE A 170 -17.03 -0.02 -10.45
C PHE A 170 -18.38 -0.12 -9.72
N LEU A 171 -19.45 -0.54 -10.43
CA LEU A 171 -20.75 -0.79 -9.79
C LEU A 171 -20.68 -1.88 -8.72
N VAL A 172 -20.00 -2.99 -9.04
CA VAL A 172 -19.85 -4.11 -8.09
C VAL A 172 -19.10 -3.65 -6.84
N VAL A 173 -17.99 -2.92 -7.00
CA VAL A 173 -17.22 -2.38 -5.87
C VAL A 173 -18.05 -1.38 -5.06
N GLY A 174 -18.80 -0.51 -5.73
CA GLY A 174 -19.75 0.41 -5.08
C GLY A 174 -20.82 -0.32 -4.28
N ALA A 175 -21.37 -1.40 -4.84
CA ALA A 175 -22.37 -2.23 -4.15
C ALA A 175 -21.82 -2.87 -2.86
N LEU A 176 -20.53 -3.23 -2.83
CA LEU A 176 -19.87 -3.74 -1.62
C LEU A 176 -19.77 -2.69 -0.48
N ALA A 177 -19.81 -1.41 -0.81
CA ALA A 177 -19.86 -0.36 0.20
C ALA A 177 -21.19 -0.33 0.97
N VAL A 178 -22.29 -0.81 0.38
CA VAL A 178 -23.63 -0.79 0.99
C VAL A 178 -23.69 -1.61 2.29
N PRO A 179 -23.36 -2.91 2.31
CA PRO A 179 -23.38 -3.69 3.56
C PRO A 179 -22.38 -3.13 4.58
N SER A 180 -21.20 -2.64 4.16
CA SER A 180 -20.27 -1.97 5.06
C SER A 180 -20.89 -0.73 5.70
N PHE A 181 -21.54 0.12 4.91
CA PHE A 181 -22.25 1.31 5.38
C PHE A 181 -23.33 0.96 6.39
N LEU A 182 -24.20 -0.01 6.08
CA LEU A 182 -25.31 -0.41 6.94
C LEU A 182 -24.81 -0.96 8.29
N VAL A 183 -23.78 -1.79 8.29
CA VAL A 183 -23.18 -2.33 9.52
C VAL A 183 -22.56 -1.21 10.35
N ILE A 184 -21.77 -0.31 9.73
CA ILE A 184 -21.17 0.82 10.45
C ILE A 184 -22.26 1.74 11.01
N ALA A 185 -23.28 2.05 10.22
CA ALA A 185 -24.38 2.91 10.62
C ALA A 185 -25.20 2.36 11.79
N THR A 186 -25.33 1.04 11.92
CA THR A 186 -26.16 0.41 12.95
C THR A 186 -25.38 -0.12 14.14
N ALA A 187 -24.18 -0.67 13.92
CA ALA A 187 -23.43 -1.40 14.93
C ALA A 187 -22.32 -0.58 15.60
N LEU A 188 -21.76 0.45 14.93
CA LEU A 188 -20.67 1.27 15.49
C LEU A 188 -21.24 2.29 16.49
N PRO A 189 -20.78 2.32 17.76
CA PRO A 189 -21.16 3.34 18.72
C PRO A 189 -20.74 4.74 18.27
N THR A 190 -21.58 5.74 18.59
CA THR A 190 -21.25 7.14 18.35
C THR A 190 -20.37 7.65 19.48
N SER A 191 -19.06 7.38 19.40
CA SER A 191 -18.07 7.86 20.36
C SER A 191 -17.09 8.82 19.71
N ARG A 192 -16.62 9.81 20.47
CA ARG A 192 -15.46 10.62 20.08
C ARG A 192 -14.21 9.78 20.26
N PRO A 193 -13.17 9.98 19.45
CA PRO A 193 -11.91 9.29 19.67
C PRO A 193 -11.34 9.72 21.03
N GLU A 194 -11.11 8.77 21.93
CA GLU A 194 -10.25 9.01 23.08
C GLU A 194 -8.81 9.19 22.57
N GLU A 195 -8.10 10.16 23.11
CA GLU A 195 -6.68 10.36 22.86
C GLU A 195 -5.91 9.20 23.50
N GLY A 196 -5.72 8.12 22.72
CA GLY A 196 -4.91 7.00 23.14
C GLY A 196 -3.45 7.47 23.41
N HIS A 197 -2.77 6.86 24.38
CA HIS A 197 -1.37 7.12 24.67
C HIS A 197 -0.54 6.94 23.40
N ALA A 198 0.14 8.01 22.96
CA ALA A 198 0.92 8.00 21.74
C ALA A 198 2.10 7.02 21.88
N ALA A 199 2.12 5.97 21.07
CA ALA A 199 3.26 5.09 20.98
C ALA A 199 4.44 5.80 20.29
N HIS A 200 5.65 5.54 20.78
CA HIS A 200 6.91 6.06 20.23
C HIS A 200 7.74 4.93 19.63
N GLY A 201 8.67 5.27 18.76
CA GLY A 201 9.57 4.30 18.15
C GLY A 201 10.45 3.61 19.21
N VAL A 202 10.79 2.35 19.00
CA VAL A 202 11.61 1.55 19.93
C VAL A 202 13.06 2.05 19.95
N ARG A 203 13.59 2.43 18.79
CA ARG A 203 14.93 3.04 18.61
C ARG A 203 14.81 4.23 17.64
N PRO A 204 14.48 5.42 18.15
CA PRO A 204 14.33 6.61 17.32
C PRO A 204 15.64 6.95 16.59
N ASP A 205 15.59 6.94 15.25
CA ASP A 205 16.72 7.30 14.39
C ASP A 205 16.19 8.09 13.17
N LYS A 206 16.45 9.39 13.18
CA LYS A 206 15.98 10.29 12.13
C LYS A 206 16.63 9.99 10.77
N ARG A 207 17.91 9.62 10.72
CA ARG A 207 18.61 9.30 9.48
C ARG A 207 18.00 8.05 8.86
N ARG A 208 17.88 6.98 9.64
CA ARG A 208 17.31 5.72 9.19
C ARG A 208 15.85 5.85 8.81
N PHE A 209 15.09 6.67 9.54
CA PHE A 209 13.71 7.00 9.19
C PHE A 209 13.61 7.61 7.78
N VAL A 210 14.46 8.60 7.45
CA VAL A 210 14.48 9.22 6.12
C VAL A 210 14.90 8.20 5.06
N VAL A 211 15.89 7.35 5.31
CA VAL A 211 16.30 6.29 4.38
C VAL A 211 15.14 5.35 4.09
N VAL A 212 14.41 4.88 5.11
CA VAL A 212 13.26 3.98 4.90
C VAL A 212 12.16 4.65 4.08
N LEU A 213 11.85 5.93 4.35
CA LEU A 213 10.88 6.69 3.53
C LEU A 213 11.33 6.84 2.08
N SER A 214 12.62 7.10 1.86
CA SER A 214 13.19 7.21 0.50
C SER A 214 13.14 5.87 -0.23
N VAL A 215 13.44 4.76 0.45
CA VAL A 215 13.32 3.41 -0.10
C VAL A 215 11.85 3.12 -0.44
N THR A 216 10.90 3.46 0.43
CA THR A 216 9.47 3.34 0.12
C THR A 216 9.12 4.11 -1.14
N ALA A 217 9.48 5.39 -1.21
CA ALA A 217 9.16 6.23 -2.37
C ALA A 217 9.78 5.68 -3.66
N LEU A 218 11.07 5.32 -3.65
CA LEU A 218 11.79 4.84 -4.83
C LEU A 218 11.29 3.46 -5.31
N THR A 219 11.06 2.51 -4.40
CA THR A 219 10.57 1.18 -4.78
C THR A 219 9.16 1.25 -5.34
N VAL A 220 8.30 2.06 -4.73
CA VAL A 220 6.92 2.24 -5.19
C VAL A 220 6.89 3.02 -6.50
N THR A 221 7.67 4.10 -6.65
CA THR A 221 7.80 4.80 -7.94
C THR A 221 8.29 3.83 -9.01
N GLY A 222 9.34 3.06 -8.73
CA GLY A 222 9.90 2.10 -9.67
C GLY A 222 8.88 1.06 -10.12
N VAL A 223 8.17 0.43 -9.21
CA VAL A 223 7.18 -0.58 -9.60
C VAL A 223 6.01 0.03 -10.37
N PHE A 224 5.45 1.14 -9.93
CA PHE A 224 4.28 1.75 -10.59
C PHE A 224 4.60 2.39 -11.94
N THR A 225 5.87 2.69 -12.23
CA THR A 225 6.31 3.12 -13.58
C THR A 225 6.00 2.06 -14.64
N GLY A 226 6.22 0.77 -14.34
CA GLY A 226 5.88 -0.34 -15.25
C GLY A 226 4.52 -0.97 -14.97
N TYR A 227 4.20 -1.23 -13.70
CA TYR A 227 3.00 -1.95 -13.28
C TYR A 227 1.69 -1.28 -13.71
N THR A 228 1.65 0.05 -13.78
CA THR A 228 0.47 0.79 -14.27
C THR A 228 0.10 0.38 -15.70
N TYR A 229 1.08 -0.04 -16.50
CA TYR A 229 0.93 -0.43 -17.90
C TYR A 229 1.17 -1.92 -18.12
N ILE A 230 1.08 -2.74 -17.06
CA ILE A 230 1.38 -4.18 -17.09
C ILE A 230 0.46 -4.94 -18.06
N SER A 231 -0.82 -4.58 -18.11
CA SER A 231 -1.79 -5.21 -19.02
C SER A 231 -1.34 -5.06 -20.47
N ARG A 232 -0.96 -3.85 -20.87
CA ARG A 232 -0.43 -3.54 -22.19
C ARG A 232 0.86 -4.32 -22.49
N PHE A 233 1.79 -4.37 -21.53
CA PHE A 233 3.02 -5.13 -21.68
C PHE A 233 2.76 -6.61 -21.94
N LEU A 234 1.84 -7.21 -21.19
CA LEU A 234 1.53 -8.63 -21.30
C LEU A 234 0.92 -8.97 -22.66
N VAL A 235 0.10 -8.11 -23.21
CA VAL A 235 -0.54 -8.33 -24.52
C VAL A 235 0.45 -8.04 -25.65
N ASP A 236 1.04 -6.86 -25.70
CA ASP A 236 1.84 -6.40 -26.84
C ASP A 236 3.24 -7.01 -26.89
N GLU A 237 3.92 -7.08 -25.74
CA GLU A 237 5.31 -7.52 -25.69
C GLU A 237 5.44 -9.03 -25.43
N SER A 238 4.62 -9.57 -24.51
CA SER A 238 4.70 -10.97 -24.13
C SER A 238 3.79 -11.87 -24.99
N GLY A 239 2.87 -11.28 -25.76
CA GLY A 239 1.95 -12.00 -26.67
C GLY A 239 0.89 -12.83 -25.94
N PHE A 240 0.51 -12.46 -24.71
CA PHE A 240 -0.65 -13.06 -24.04
C PHE A 240 -1.94 -12.56 -24.63
N SER A 241 -3.02 -13.34 -24.53
CA SER A 241 -4.36 -12.86 -24.86
C SER A 241 -4.86 -11.93 -23.76
N GLU A 242 -5.71 -10.97 -24.10
CA GLU A 242 -6.36 -10.06 -23.12
C GLU A 242 -7.06 -10.86 -22.00
N SER A 243 -7.72 -11.96 -22.33
CA SER A 243 -8.37 -12.84 -21.35
C SER A 243 -7.40 -13.47 -20.33
N SER A 244 -6.11 -13.58 -20.65
CA SER A 244 -5.08 -14.10 -19.74
C SER A 244 -4.62 -13.07 -18.72
N VAL A 245 -4.84 -11.77 -18.94
CA VAL A 245 -4.36 -10.68 -18.06
C VAL A 245 -4.92 -10.84 -16.66
N SER A 246 -6.21 -11.10 -16.52
CA SER A 246 -6.84 -11.31 -15.20
C SER A 246 -6.22 -12.46 -14.43
N THR A 247 -5.89 -13.57 -15.10
CA THR A 247 -5.22 -14.73 -14.50
C THR A 247 -3.80 -14.40 -14.04
N LEU A 248 -3.05 -13.63 -14.83
CA LEU A 248 -1.69 -13.20 -14.48
C LEU A 248 -1.68 -12.20 -13.32
N LEU A 249 -2.68 -11.30 -13.26
CA LEU A 249 -2.86 -10.41 -12.10
C LEU A 249 -3.28 -11.20 -10.85
N LEU A 250 -4.10 -12.25 -10.98
CA LEU A 250 -4.40 -13.17 -9.87
C LEU A 250 -3.12 -13.87 -9.38
N LEU A 251 -2.29 -14.36 -10.29
CA LEU A 251 -1.01 -14.99 -9.96
C LEU A 251 -0.10 -14.02 -9.20
N LEU A 252 0.00 -12.77 -9.65
CA LEU A 252 0.74 -11.70 -8.97
C LEU A 252 0.22 -11.48 -7.55
N GLY A 253 -1.09 -11.41 -7.37
CA GLY A 253 -1.71 -11.23 -6.06
C GLY A 253 -1.47 -12.41 -5.11
N VAL A 254 -1.67 -13.65 -5.59
CA VAL A 254 -1.44 -14.89 -4.81
C VAL A 254 0.02 -14.99 -4.39
N THR A 255 0.95 -14.72 -5.30
CA THR A 255 2.39 -14.74 -4.98
C THR A 255 2.77 -13.63 -3.99
N GLY A 256 2.04 -12.52 -3.95
CA GLY A 256 2.18 -11.48 -2.93
C GLY A 256 1.88 -12.01 -1.51
N ILE A 257 0.80 -12.79 -1.34
CA ILE A 257 0.48 -13.42 -0.04
C ILE A 257 1.56 -14.45 0.35
N VAL A 258 1.98 -15.29 -0.60
CA VAL A 258 3.06 -16.25 -0.37
C VAL A 258 4.34 -15.52 0.03
N GLY A 259 4.67 -14.44 -0.67
CA GLY A 259 5.81 -13.57 -0.37
C GLY A 259 5.78 -13.07 1.07
N VAL A 260 4.68 -12.44 1.51
CA VAL A 260 4.52 -11.96 2.89
C VAL A 260 4.74 -13.09 3.91
N THR A 261 4.22 -14.28 3.62
CA THR A 261 4.35 -15.43 4.53
C THR A 261 5.80 -15.94 4.62
N VAL A 262 6.48 -16.04 3.48
CA VAL A 262 7.87 -16.53 3.40
C VAL A 262 8.83 -15.51 4.00
N TYR A 263 8.73 -14.25 3.59
CA TYR A 263 9.59 -13.19 4.09
C TYR A 263 9.32 -12.87 5.57
N GLY A 264 8.06 -13.00 6.04
CA GLY A 264 7.72 -12.85 7.45
C GLY A 264 8.49 -13.82 8.35
N ARG A 265 8.59 -15.10 7.94
CA ARG A 265 9.39 -16.09 8.67
C ARG A 265 10.90 -15.83 8.57
N LEU A 266 11.36 -15.32 7.44
CA LEU A 266 12.77 -14.96 7.24
C LEU A 266 13.17 -13.75 8.07
N LEU A 267 12.23 -12.84 8.33
CA LEU A 267 12.37 -11.65 9.15
C LEU A 267 12.86 -11.97 10.56
N ASP A 268 12.24 -12.96 11.18
CA ASP A 268 12.57 -13.40 12.53
C ASP A 268 14.00 -13.95 12.60
N ARG A 269 14.49 -14.55 11.52
CA ARG A 269 15.79 -15.21 11.46
C ARG A 269 16.93 -14.31 10.94
N PHE A 270 16.61 -13.38 10.02
CA PHE A 270 17.56 -12.50 9.35
C PHE A 270 17.03 -11.05 9.25
N PRO A 271 17.01 -10.28 10.34
CA PRO A 271 16.42 -8.93 10.35
C PRO A 271 17.02 -7.97 9.32
N ARG A 272 18.31 -8.16 8.95
CA ARG A 272 19.00 -7.33 7.95
C ARG A 272 18.57 -7.62 6.51
N ALA A 273 18.22 -8.86 6.20
CA ALA A 273 17.78 -9.28 4.87
C ALA A 273 16.32 -8.91 4.55
N THR A 274 15.57 -8.51 5.56
CA THR A 274 14.12 -8.33 5.52
C THR A 274 13.64 -7.34 4.48
N LEU A 275 14.35 -6.24 4.29
CA LEU A 275 14.00 -5.22 3.30
C LEU A 275 14.86 -5.34 2.04
N THR A 276 16.13 -5.72 2.18
CA THR A 276 17.08 -5.82 1.07
C THR A 276 16.67 -6.89 0.05
N LEU A 277 16.27 -8.07 0.54
CA LEU A 277 15.94 -9.21 -0.34
C LEU A 277 14.67 -8.94 -1.19
N PRO A 278 13.52 -8.49 -0.65
CA PRO A 278 12.37 -8.20 -1.49
C PRO A 278 12.61 -7.03 -2.46
N VAL A 279 13.40 -6.01 -2.08
CA VAL A 279 13.80 -4.93 -3.00
C VAL A 279 14.67 -5.45 -4.14
N ALA A 280 15.62 -6.33 -3.84
CA ALA A 280 16.44 -7.00 -4.88
C ALA A 280 15.56 -7.87 -5.80
N THR A 281 14.60 -8.61 -5.23
CA THR A 281 13.64 -9.43 -6.01
C THR A 281 12.79 -8.55 -6.93
N GLN A 282 12.31 -7.40 -6.46
CA GLN A 282 11.55 -6.45 -7.27
C GLN A 282 12.40 -5.88 -8.42
N ALA A 283 13.64 -5.47 -8.14
CA ALA A 283 14.55 -4.97 -9.16
C ALA A 283 14.82 -6.04 -10.23
N ALA A 284 15.10 -7.28 -9.81
CA ALA A 284 15.30 -8.41 -10.73
C ALA A 284 14.07 -8.69 -11.59
N ALA A 285 12.86 -8.63 -11.00
CA ALA A 285 11.60 -8.83 -11.72
C ALA A 285 11.38 -7.76 -12.79
N LEU A 286 11.53 -6.47 -12.44
CA LEU A 286 11.33 -5.36 -13.40
C LEU A 286 12.38 -5.40 -14.53
N LEU A 287 13.66 -5.60 -14.20
CA LEU A 287 14.72 -5.69 -15.20
C LEU A 287 14.60 -6.98 -16.05
N GLY A 288 14.14 -8.08 -15.46
CA GLY A 288 13.85 -9.32 -16.16
C GLY A 288 12.70 -9.17 -17.17
N LEU A 289 11.64 -8.45 -16.81
CA LEU A 289 10.57 -8.08 -17.76
C LEU A 289 11.11 -7.24 -18.91
N TYR A 290 11.94 -6.24 -18.62
CA TYR A 290 12.59 -5.45 -19.66
C TYR A 290 13.47 -6.32 -20.58
N ALA A 291 14.37 -7.14 -20.02
CA ALA A 291 15.38 -7.86 -20.79
C ALA A 291 14.81 -9.01 -21.62
N ALA A 292 13.88 -9.78 -21.05
CA ALA A 292 13.42 -11.04 -21.63
C ALA A 292 11.90 -11.28 -21.52
N GLY A 293 11.12 -10.26 -21.14
CA GLY A 293 9.67 -10.36 -20.95
C GLY A 293 8.86 -10.59 -22.24
N GLY A 294 9.49 -10.54 -23.42
CA GLY A 294 8.87 -10.98 -24.69
C GLY A 294 8.56 -12.49 -24.73
N SER A 295 9.17 -13.29 -23.87
CA SER A 295 8.81 -14.70 -23.67
C SER A 295 7.72 -14.85 -22.62
N ARG A 296 6.61 -15.55 -22.94
CA ARG A 296 5.50 -15.83 -22.00
C ARG A 296 5.99 -16.50 -20.73
N ALA A 297 6.91 -17.45 -20.85
CA ALA A 297 7.47 -18.18 -19.69
C ALA A 297 8.24 -17.24 -18.77
N VAL A 298 9.13 -16.41 -19.33
CA VAL A 298 9.91 -15.44 -18.55
C VAL A 298 8.99 -14.39 -17.93
N ALA A 299 8.06 -13.83 -18.69
CA ALA A 299 7.10 -12.86 -18.16
C ALA A 299 6.30 -13.44 -16.98
N THR A 300 5.83 -14.68 -17.07
CA THR A 300 5.13 -15.35 -15.97
C THR A 300 6.01 -15.49 -14.73
N VAL A 301 7.27 -15.92 -14.88
CA VAL A 301 8.22 -16.05 -13.76
C VAL A 301 8.51 -14.68 -13.13
N MET A 302 8.69 -13.64 -13.95
CA MET A 302 8.95 -12.29 -13.44
C MET A 302 7.74 -11.69 -12.73
N ILE A 303 6.51 -12.01 -13.17
CA ILE A 303 5.26 -11.65 -12.46
C ILE A 303 5.19 -12.32 -11.09
N VAL A 304 5.58 -13.58 -10.98
CA VAL A 304 5.68 -14.30 -9.70
C VAL A 304 6.65 -13.59 -8.75
N PHE A 305 7.83 -13.21 -9.23
CA PHE A 305 8.83 -12.49 -8.43
C PHE A 305 8.35 -11.08 -8.07
N LEU A 306 7.70 -10.39 -9.00
CA LEU A 306 7.13 -9.07 -8.75
C LEU A 306 6.07 -9.13 -7.66
N GLY A 307 5.11 -10.05 -7.78
CA GLY A 307 4.08 -10.27 -6.75
C GLY A 307 4.70 -10.61 -5.39
N ALA A 308 5.63 -11.58 -5.38
CA ALA A 308 6.30 -12.03 -4.16
C ALA A 308 7.12 -10.92 -3.45
N SER A 309 7.43 -9.81 -4.11
CA SER A 309 8.17 -8.68 -3.54
C SER A 309 7.29 -7.56 -2.98
N LEU A 310 6.13 -7.28 -3.59
CA LEU A 310 5.30 -6.11 -3.26
C LEU A 310 4.82 -6.10 -1.81
N GLY A 311 4.17 -7.17 -1.37
CA GLY A 311 3.67 -7.30 -0.01
C GLY A 311 4.77 -7.23 1.05
N PRO A 312 5.86 -7.99 0.92
CA PRO A 312 7.01 -7.91 1.83
C PRO A 312 7.64 -6.53 1.93
N ILE A 313 7.81 -5.78 0.82
CA ILE A 313 8.35 -4.42 0.86
C ILE A 313 7.44 -3.52 1.69
N PHE A 314 6.12 -3.55 1.44
CA PHE A 314 5.16 -2.76 2.20
C PHE A 314 5.19 -3.10 3.69
N MET A 315 5.17 -4.38 4.05
CA MET A 315 5.23 -4.84 5.44
C MET A 315 6.53 -4.45 6.13
N ALA A 316 7.66 -4.62 5.45
CA ALA A 316 8.98 -4.33 6.01
C ALA A 316 9.20 -2.83 6.21
N THR A 317 8.84 -1.99 5.24
CA THR A 317 8.93 -0.53 5.36
C THR A 317 8.04 -0.01 6.48
N GLN A 318 6.79 -0.50 6.58
CA GLN A 318 5.86 -0.15 7.66
C GLN A 318 6.41 -0.51 9.04
N SER A 319 6.95 -1.71 9.18
CA SER A 319 7.57 -2.17 10.44
C SER A 319 8.82 -1.36 10.82
N GLN A 320 9.71 -1.10 9.86
CA GLN A 320 10.92 -0.32 10.07
C GLN A 320 10.61 1.12 10.46
N VAL A 321 9.65 1.76 9.78
CA VAL A 321 9.22 3.13 10.09
C VAL A 321 8.70 3.25 11.52
N MET A 322 7.90 2.28 11.99
CA MET A 322 7.43 2.24 13.37
C MET A 322 8.59 2.06 14.36
N TYR A 323 9.57 1.22 14.02
CA TYR A 323 10.70 0.91 14.89
C TYR A 323 11.64 2.11 15.08
N VAL A 324 11.93 2.85 14.00
CA VAL A 324 12.86 3.99 14.02
C VAL A 324 12.19 5.36 14.15
N ALA A 325 10.87 5.42 14.37
CA ALA A 325 10.11 6.65 14.42
C ALA A 325 10.76 7.69 15.35
N PRO A 326 11.16 8.89 14.87
CA PRO A 326 11.80 9.93 15.69
C PRO A 326 10.82 10.64 16.61
N GLY A 327 9.54 10.33 16.53
CA GLY A 327 8.45 10.87 17.32
C GLY A 327 7.32 9.86 17.45
N ARG A 328 6.07 10.33 17.40
CA ARG A 328 4.88 9.47 17.48
C ARG A 328 4.81 8.51 16.29
N THR A 329 4.61 7.23 16.56
CA THR A 329 4.52 6.18 15.52
C THR A 329 3.39 6.44 14.53
N GLU A 330 2.26 7.01 14.95
CA GLU A 330 1.16 7.41 14.08
C GLU A 330 1.61 8.40 12.99
N THR A 331 2.40 9.41 13.36
CA THR A 331 2.94 10.38 12.40
C THR A 331 3.92 9.72 11.44
N ALA A 332 4.72 8.77 11.94
CA ALA A 332 5.68 8.02 11.13
C ALA A 332 4.97 7.11 10.11
N ILE A 333 3.90 6.42 10.52
CA ILE A 333 3.04 5.64 9.63
C ILE A 333 2.41 6.52 8.55
N ALA A 334 1.88 7.69 8.94
CA ALA A 334 1.30 8.64 7.99
C ALA A 334 2.34 9.14 6.97
N ALA A 335 3.58 9.40 7.41
CA ALA A 335 4.67 9.79 6.52
C ALA A 335 5.04 8.65 5.54
N ASN A 336 5.05 7.39 5.99
CA ASN A 336 5.29 6.24 5.11
C ASN A 336 4.15 6.06 4.10
N SER A 337 2.91 6.24 4.52
CA SER A 337 1.75 6.22 3.63
C SER A 337 1.82 7.34 2.58
N ALA A 338 2.23 8.55 2.97
CA ALA A 338 2.44 9.65 2.05
C ALA A 338 3.57 9.35 1.06
N ALA A 339 4.70 8.78 1.51
CA ALA A 339 5.80 8.36 0.65
C ALA A 339 5.37 7.28 -0.34
N TYR A 340 4.58 6.30 0.11
CA TYR A 340 4.01 5.25 -0.73
C TYR A 340 3.12 5.83 -1.82
N ASN A 341 2.12 6.64 -1.46
CA ASN A 341 1.16 7.22 -2.40
C ASN A 341 1.81 8.25 -3.34
N SER A 342 2.81 9.01 -2.86
CA SER A 342 3.65 9.85 -3.73
C SER A 342 4.41 8.99 -4.74
N GLY A 343 4.91 7.83 -4.33
CA GLY A 343 5.55 6.86 -5.21
C GLY A 343 4.60 6.31 -6.27
N VAL A 344 3.37 5.94 -5.90
CA VAL A 344 2.31 5.52 -6.84
C VAL A 344 2.06 6.61 -7.89
N ALA A 345 1.82 7.83 -7.44
CA ALA A 345 1.54 8.96 -8.31
C ALA A 345 2.71 9.27 -9.26
N ALA A 346 3.92 9.38 -8.71
CA ALA A 346 5.13 9.66 -9.48
C ALA A 346 5.45 8.54 -10.47
N GLY A 347 5.28 7.28 -10.06
CA GLY A 347 5.53 6.12 -10.92
C GLY A 347 4.57 6.06 -12.09
N ALA A 348 3.26 6.13 -11.83
CA ALA A 348 2.25 6.10 -12.88
C ALA A 348 2.40 7.29 -13.87
N LEU A 349 2.74 8.49 -13.35
CA LEU A 349 3.02 9.66 -14.18
C LEU A 349 4.30 9.45 -15.02
N ALA A 350 5.39 9.00 -14.38
CA ALA A 350 6.64 8.71 -15.09
C ALA A 350 6.43 7.66 -16.19
N GLY A 351 5.71 6.57 -15.90
CA GLY A 351 5.36 5.57 -16.90
C GLY A 351 4.58 6.15 -18.07
N GLY A 352 3.59 7.01 -17.79
CA GLY A 352 2.81 7.69 -18.84
C GLY A 352 3.62 8.61 -19.74
N LEU A 353 4.60 9.32 -19.17
CA LEU A 353 5.52 10.19 -19.93
C LEU A 353 6.56 9.37 -20.73
N LEU A 354 6.98 8.23 -20.20
CA LEU A 354 7.97 7.35 -20.85
C LEU A 354 7.34 6.49 -21.95
N LEU A 355 6.05 6.17 -21.84
CA LEU A 355 5.36 5.28 -22.76
C LEU A 355 5.50 5.68 -24.24
N PRO A 356 5.27 6.95 -24.65
CA PRO A 356 5.44 7.38 -26.04
C PRO A 356 6.91 7.47 -26.48
N LEU A 357 7.87 7.57 -25.54
CA LEU A 357 9.29 7.76 -25.82
C LEU A 357 10.06 6.44 -25.91
N LEU A 358 9.78 5.51 -24.99
CA LEU A 358 10.54 4.28 -24.80
C LEU A 358 9.70 3.01 -25.01
N GLY A 359 8.41 3.17 -25.33
CA GLY A 359 7.46 2.07 -25.37
C GLY A 359 7.16 1.51 -23.97
N VAL A 360 6.23 0.56 -23.90
CA VAL A 360 5.83 -0.06 -22.63
C VAL A 360 6.98 -0.82 -21.97
N ARG A 361 7.87 -1.41 -22.75
CA ARG A 361 9.04 -2.13 -22.28
C ARG A 361 10.02 -1.22 -21.54
N GLY A 362 10.23 0.01 -22.05
CA GLY A 362 11.12 1.00 -21.41
C GLY A 362 10.65 1.44 -20.02
N THR A 363 9.36 1.38 -19.72
CA THR A 363 8.85 1.71 -18.38
C THR A 363 9.38 0.73 -17.32
N PHE A 364 9.57 -0.55 -17.66
CA PHE A 364 10.14 -1.56 -16.77
C PHE A 364 11.64 -1.38 -16.55
N LEU A 365 12.39 -0.90 -17.56
CA LEU A 365 13.80 -0.53 -17.39
C LEU A 365 13.96 0.58 -16.36
N VAL A 366 13.25 1.70 -16.55
CA VAL A 366 13.33 2.85 -15.65
C VAL A 366 12.87 2.47 -14.25
N GLY A 367 11.78 1.71 -14.13
CA GLY A 367 11.29 1.19 -12.86
C GLY A 367 12.30 0.30 -12.14
N GLY A 368 12.98 -0.58 -12.88
CA GLY A 368 14.04 -1.43 -12.37
C GLY A 368 15.27 -0.64 -11.88
N LEU A 369 15.70 0.39 -12.63
CA LEU A 369 16.81 1.26 -12.23
C LEU A 369 16.47 2.06 -10.96
N MET A 370 15.26 2.58 -10.82
CA MET A 370 14.80 3.24 -9.59
C MET A 370 14.82 2.28 -8.38
N THR A 371 14.40 1.05 -8.59
CA THR A 371 14.43 0.01 -7.54
C THR A 371 15.88 -0.38 -7.18
N LEU A 372 16.79 -0.43 -8.16
CA LEU A 372 18.22 -0.61 -7.89
C LEU A 372 18.82 0.55 -7.09
N ALA A 373 18.41 1.80 -7.37
CA ALA A 373 18.84 2.94 -6.57
C ALA A 373 18.37 2.81 -5.10
N ALA A 374 17.13 2.35 -4.87
CA ALA A 374 16.66 2.05 -3.53
C ALA A 374 17.46 0.93 -2.85
N LEU A 375 17.83 -0.10 -3.60
CA LEU A 375 18.72 -1.17 -3.11
C LEU A 375 20.10 -0.63 -2.73
N GLY A 376 20.66 0.26 -3.55
CA GLY A 376 21.92 0.95 -3.26
C GLY A 376 21.88 1.71 -1.93
N LEU A 377 20.81 2.48 -1.67
CA LEU A 377 20.63 3.19 -0.40
C LEU A 377 20.60 2.24 0.80
N LEU A 378 19.94 1.08 0.65
CA LEU A 378 19.90 0.06 1.72
C LEU A 378 21.27 -0.57 1.97
N LEU A 379 22.04 -0.83 0.93
CA LEU A 379 23.37 -1.41 1.06
C LEU A 379 24.38 -0.44 1.66
N GLU A 380 24.32 0.85 1.30
CA GLU A 380 25.16 1.90 1.90
C GLU A 380 24.89 2.06 3.40
N GLU A 381 23.64 1.94 3.84
CA GLU A 381 23.29 1.97 5.27
C GLU A 381 23.92 0.80 6.05
N HIS A 382 24.13 -0.34 5.39
CA HIS A 382 24.73 -1.54 6.02
C HIS A 382 26.25 -1.54 6.01
N LEU A 383 26.90 -0.67 5.23
CA LEU A 383 28.36 -0.52 5.29
C LEU A 383 28.75 0.17 6.61
N PRO A 384 29.70 -0.40 7.38
CA PRO A 384 30.12 0.21 8.62
C PRO A 384 30.65 1.62 8.31
N GLY A 385 29.88 2.61 8.75
CA GLY A 385 30.15 4.00 8.48
C GLY A 385 31.50 4.42 9.04
N ARG A 386 32.28 5.18 8.28
CA ARG A 386 33.51 5.89 8.69
C ARG A 386 33.30 6.88 9.86
N GLY A 387 32.31 6.69 10.71
CA GLY A 387 31.90 7.66 11.72
C GLY A 387 31.45 7.11 13.06
N GLU A 388 31.36 5.81 13.30
CA GLU A 388 31.20 5.30 14.65
C GLU A 388 32.53 5.35 15.39
N ARG A 389 32.86 6.54 15.94
CA ARG A 389 33.69 6.60 17.14
C ARG A 389 33.01 5.74 18.19
N ARG A 390 33.60 4.59 18.51
CA ARG A 390 33.23 3.79 19.68
C ARG A 390 33.01 4.76 20.84
N PRO A 391 31.91 4.74 21.58
CA PRO A 391 31.81 5.43 22.86
C PRO A 391 33.00 4.95 23.66
N GLY A 392 33.82 5.90 24.16
CA GLY A 392 35.08 5.62 24.84
C GLY A 392 34.90 4.51 25.89
N ALA A 393 35.85 3.60 25.91
CA ALA A 393 35.99 2.67 27.01
C ALA A 393 35.86 3.45 28.33
N PRO A 394 35.13 2.96 29.34
CA PRO A 394 35.07 3.62 30.63
C PRO A 394 36.51 3.81 31.12
N ALA A 395 36.86 5.06 31.49
CA ALA A 395 38.14 5.37 32.09
C ALA A 395 38.40 4.38 33.20
N ALA A 396 39.54 3.71 33.18
CA ALA A 396 39.96 2.80 34.21
C ALA A 396 39.81 3.51 35.58
N ALA A 397 39.08 2.88 36.47
CA ALA A 397 38.95 3.37 37.84
C ALA A 397 40.35 3.58 38.41
N PRO A 398 40.63 4.70 39.15
CA PRO A 398 41.91 4.90 39.79
C PRO A 398 42.15 3.78 40.80
N ALA A 399 43.37 3.25 40.77
CA ALA A 399 43.81 2.24 41.73
C ALA A 399 43.58 2.71 43.20
N PRO A 400 43.19 1.83 44.12
CA PRO A 400 43.02 2.21 45.48
C PRO A 400 44.40 2.66 46.09
N GLU A 401 44.43 3.90 46.59
CA GLU A 401 45.57 4.39 47.36
C GLU A 401 45.77 3.50 48.59
N ASP A 402 46.96 2.95 48.72
CA ASP A 402 47.44 2.26 49.86
C ASP A 402 47.29 3.14 51.17
N ALA A 403 46.34 2.76 51.98
CA ALA A 403 46.25 3.32 53.33
C ALA A 403 47.46 2.82 54.16
N GLY A 404 48.52 3.64 54.11
CA GLY A 404 49.72 3.41 54.87
C GLY A 404 49.44 3.23 56.37
N ALA A 405 50.04 2.20 56.91
CA ALA A 405 50.19 1.94 58.28
C ALA A 405 50.88 3.14 59.01
N ARG A 406 50.35 3.53 60.13
CA ARG A 406 51.06 4.30 61.13
C ARG A 406 51.05 3.53 62.48
N PRO A 407 52.12 3.69 63.25
CA PRO A 407 52.56 2.79 64.28
C PRO A 407 51.70 2.79 65.54
#